data_32ca14236ed399c7f6a87fa68d2a8ec1
#
_entry.id   32ca14236ed399c7f6a87fa68d2a8ec1
#
_cell.length_a   1.000
_cell.length_b   1.000
_cell.length_c   1.000
_cell.angle_alpha   90.00
_cell.angle_beta   90.00
_cell.angle_gamma   90.00
#
_symmetry.space_group_name_H-M   'P 1'
#
loop_
_entity.id
_entity.type
_entity.pdbx_description
1 polymer ?
#
loop_
_entity_poly.entity_id
_entity_poly.type
_entity_poly.pdbx_seq_one_letter_code
_entity_poly.pdbx_strand_id
1 'polypeptide(L)'
;MLYSVRGKLIHMEPRTAVVECGGVGYKCFITMNTARQLPALGGEVMLYTILSVREDAVDLFGFAEQGELNCFKQLTAVSGVGPKAAVAILSELSPEKVALAVAAGDYKTLTRASGVGPKLAQRIVLEMKDKVGALQVSAGMEMPAETAVVSASGNAAQAVSALTVLGFSAGEASAAVGKLDSALPVETLVREALKSLGKH
;
A
#
# COMPACT_ATOMS: atom_id res chain seq x y z
N MET A 1 12.02 -15.64 -8.51
CA MET A 1 11.18 -14.97 -7.51
C MET A 1 9.73 -15.16 -7.91
N LEU A 2 8.85 -15.57 -6.98
CA LEU A 2 7.42 -15.76 -7.28
C LEU A 2 6.69 -14.43 -7.11
N TYR A 3 6.12 -13.90 -8.18
CA TYR A 3 5.38 -12.63 -8.17
C TYR A 3 3.90 -12.83 -7.82
N SER A 4 3.30 -13.86 -8.39
CA SER A 4 1.91 -14.25 -8.13
C SER A 4 1.71 -15.73 -8.36
N VAL A 5 0.68 -16.29 -7.75
CA VAL A 5 0.16 -17.64 -8.03
C VAL A 5 -1.29 -17.54 -8.45
N ARG A 6 -1.65 -18.23 -9.54
CA ARG A 6 -3.04 -18.29 -10.04
C ARG A 6 -3.43 -19.71 -10.30
N GLY A 7 -4.53 -20.14 -9.71
CA GLY A 7 -5.02 -21.51 -9.85
C GLY A 7 -6.25 -21.76 -9.00
N LYS A 8 -6.49 -23.01 -8.63
CA LYS A 8 -7.62 -23.42 -7.81
C LYS A 8 -7.29 -23.39 -6.33
N LEU A 9 -8.18 -22.82 -5.52
CA LEU A 9 -8.09 -22.90 -4.07
C LEU A 9 -8.46 -24.31 -3.61
N ILE A 10 -7.47 -25.11 -3.18
CA ILE A 10 -7.69 -26.51 -2.79
C ILE A 10 -7.74 -26.74 -1.29
N HIS A 11 -7.22 -25.80 -0.49
CA HIS A 11 -7.27 -25.88 0.96
C HIS A 11 -7.22 -24.48 1.56
N MET A 12 -7.90 -24.27 2.69
CA MET A 12 -7.97 -23.00 3.39
C MET A 12 -8.07 -23.21 4.90
N GLU A 13 -7.24 -22.51 5.63
CA GLU A 13 -7.27 -22.33 7.08
C GLU A 13 -7.28 -20.83 7.40
N PRO A 14 -7.52 -20.38 8.65
CA PRO A 14 -7.65 -18.95 8.97
C PRO A 14 -6.49 -18.06 8.53
N ARG A 15 -5.27 -18.62 8.43
CA ARG A 15 -4.06 -17.88 8.05
C ARG A 15 -3.26 -18.54 6.93
N THR A 16 -3.86 -19.48 6.24
CA THR A 16 -3.17 -20.26 5.21
C THR A 16 -4.14 -20.59 4.08
N ALA A 17 -3.70 -20.43 2.86
CA ALA A 17 -4.39 -20.90 1.66
C ALA A 17 -3.45 -21.74 0.81
N VAL A 18 -3.96 -22.81 0.20
CA VAL A 18 -3.20 -23.59 -0.77
C VAL A 18 -3.84 -23.42 -2.14
N VAL A 19 -3.05 -22.87 -3.06
CA VAL A 19 -3.46 -22.65 -4.46
C VAL A 19 -2.75 -23.68 -5.33
N GLU A 20 -3.52 -24.50 -6.03
CA GLU A 20 -3.00 -25.50 -6.96
C GLU A 20 -2.82 -24.87 -8.34
N CYS A 21 -1.60 -24.90 -8.85
CA CYS A 21 -1.23 -24.38 -10.16
C CYS A 21 -0.50 -25.49 -10.94
N GLY A 22 -1.15 -26.06 -11.95
CA GLY A 22 -0.54 -27.08 -12.79
C GLY A 22 -0.07 -28.33 -12.05
N GLY A 23 -0.83 -28.80 -11.06
CA GLY A 23 -0.50 -29.99 -10.26
C GLY A 23 0.41 -29.71 -9.06
N VAL A 24 0.84 -28.47 -8.84
CA VAL A 24 1.66 -28.06 -7.69
C VAL A 24 0.82 -27.23 -6.72
N GLY A 25 0.74 -27.64 -5.45
CA GLY A 25 0.05 -26.90 -4.38
C GLY A 25 0.98 -25.89 -3.70
N TYR A 26 0.72 -24.59 -3.90
CA TYR A 26 1.45 -23.50 -3.26
C TYR A 26 0.78 -23.11 -1.94
N LYS A 27 1.43 -23.44 -0.82
CA LYS A 27 0.98 -23.04 0.51
C LYS A 27 1.37 -21.59 0.77
N CYS A 28 0.39 -20.69 0.88
CA CYS A 28 0.58 -19.27 1.13
C CYS A 28 0.10 -18.92 2.55
N PHE A 29 0.92 -18.21 3.32
CA PHE A 29 0.45 -17.50 4.52
C PHE A 29 -0.31 -16.26 4.09
N ILE A 30 -1.53 -16.09 4.60
CA ILE A 30 -2.44 -15.02 4.19
C ILE A 30 -2.91 -14.22 5.42
N THR A 31 -3.38 -13.02 5.19
CA THR A 31 -4.06 -12.19 6.20
C THR A 31 -5.53 -12.60 6.30
N MET A 32 -6.19 -12.16 7.38
CA MET A 32 -7.65 -12.33 7.50
C MET A 32 -8.41 -11.47 6.47
N ASN A 33 -7.83 -10.34 6.04
CA ASN A 33 -8.41 -9.51 4.98
C ASN A 33 -8.38 -10.23 3.63
N THR A 34 -7.24 -10.81 3.26
CA THR A 34 -7.14 -11.70 2.09
C THR A 34 -8.09 -12.89 2.21
N ALA A 35 -8.13 -13.59 3.37
CA ALA A 35 -8.98 -14.77 3.56
C ALA A 35 -10.47 -14.50 3.29
N ARG A 36 -10.98 -13.32 3.66
CA ARG A 36 -12.38 -12.91 3.40
C ARG A 36 -12.70 -12.68 1.93
N GLN A 37 -11.71 -12.46 1.10
CA GLN A 37 -11.86 -12.21 -0.34
C GLN A 37 -11.69 -13.48 -1.18
N LEU A 38 -11.23 -14.58 -0.57
CA LEU A 38 -11.03 -15.83 -1.28
C LEU A 38 -12.37 -16.49 -1.64
N PRO A 39 -12.44 -17.18 -2.81
CA PRO A 39 -13.61 -17.95 -3.20
C PRO A 39 -13.78 -19.21 -2.33
N ALA A 40 -14.88 -19.92 -2.52
CA ALA A 40 -15.03 -21.26 -1.97
C ALA A 40 -13.97 -22.23 -2.53
N LEU A 41 -13.71 -23.32 -1.80
CA LEU A 41 -12.80 -24.38 -2.25
C LEU A 41 -13.16 -24.86 -3.65
N GLY A 42 -12.16 -25.04 -4.50
CA GLY A 42 -12.28 -25.38 -5.92
C GLY A 42 -12.42 -24.16 -6.85
N GLY A 43 -12.69 -22.96 -6.32
CA GLY A 43 -12.76 -21.72 -7.11
C GLY A 43 -11.38 -21.23 -7.56
N GLU A 44 -11.36 -20.49 -8.69
CA GLU A 44 -10.13 -19.85 -9.16
C GLU A 44 -9.77 -18.65 -8.29
N VAL A 45 -8.48 -18.54 -8.00
CA VAL A 45 -7.91 -17.44 -7.21
C VAL A 45 -6.57 -17.01 -7.80
N MET A 46 -6.26 -15.72 -7.67
CA MET A 46 -4.93 -15.17 -7.89
C MET A 46 -4.48 -14.47 -6.61
N LEU A 47 -3.28 -14.79 -6.16
CA LEU A 47 -2.63 -14.13 -5.03
C LEU A 47 -1.34 -13.47 -5.52
N TYR A 48 -1.13 -12.21 -5.16
CA TYR A 48 0.18 -11.57 -5.24
C TYR A 48 1.06 -12.11 -4.14
N THR A 49 2.30 -12.51 -4.47
CA THR A 49 3.12 -13.25 -3.52
C THR A 49 4.45 -12.58 -3.23
N ILE A 50 4.97 -12.88 -2.04
CA ILE A 50 6.35 -12.60 -1.66
C ILE A 50 6.94 -13.84 -1.01
N LEU A 51 8.11 -14.26 -1.52
CA LEU A 51 8.87 -15.37 -0.98
C LEU A 51 9.86 -14.86 0.06
N SER A 52 9.76 -15.37 1.27
CA SER A 52 10.71 -15.11 2.36
C SER A 52 11.59 -16.34 2.55
N VAL A 53 12.87 -16.20 2.25
CA VAL A 53 13.86 -17.27 2.40
C VAL A 53 14.74 -16.95 3.60
N ARG A 54 14.83 -17.89 4.54
CA ARG A 54 15.68 -17.85 5.71
C ARG A 54 16.48 -19.15 5.78
N GLU A 55 17.48 -19.22 6.63
CA GLU A 55 18.31 -20.42 6.77
C GLU A 55 17.50 -21.67 7.13
N ASP A 56 16.45 -21.49 7.94
CA ASP A 56 15.61 -22.55 8.50
C ASP A 56 14.23 -22.67 7.85
N ALA A 57 13.81 -21.75 6.96
CA ALA A 57 12.48 -21.73 6.43
C ALA A 57 12.38 -21.03 5.06
N VAL A 58 11.48 -21.54 4.23
CA VAL A 58 11.04 -20.89 3.00
C VAL A 58 9.53 -20.66 3.11
N ASP A 59 9.14 -19.43 3.35
CA ASP A 59 7.75 -19.03 3.56
C ASP A 59 7.25 -18.25 2.35
N LEU A 60 6.07 -18.59 1.84
CA LEU A 60 5.36 -17.86 0.80
C LEU A 60 4.20 -17.11 1.44
N PHE A 61 4.17 -15.79 1.30
CA PHE A 61 3.06 -14.94 1.74
C PHE A 61 2.22 -14.55 0.52
N GLY A 62 0.89 -14.60 0.66
CA GLY A 62 -0.06 -14.32 -0.41
C GLY A 62 -1.07 -13.26 -0.01
N PHE A 63 -1.40 -12.37 -0.96
CA PHE A 63 -2.31 -11.25 -0.77
C PHE A 63 -3.28 -11.17 -1.94
N ALA A 64 -4.57 -10.92 -1.67
CA ALA A 64 -5.57 -10.77 -2.71
C ALA A 64 -5.36 -9.47 -3.52
N GLU A 65 -4.81 -8.44 -2.89
CA GLU A 65 -4.62 -7.12 -3.47
C GLU A 65 -3.16 -6.67 -3.41
N GLN A 66 -2.73 -5.97 -4.46
CA GLN A 66 -1.38 -5.43 -4.53
C GLN A 66 -1.11 -4.34 -3.48
N GLY A 67 -2.16 -3.58 -3.11
CA GLY A 67 -2.09 -2.60 -2.02
C GLY A 67 -1.71 -3.24 -0.68
N GLU A 68 -2.28 -4.41 -0.37
CA GLU A 68 -1.96 -5.17 0.83
C GLU A 68 -0.52 -5.71 0.81
N LEU A 69 -0.08 -6.26 -0.34
CA LEU A 69 1.32 -6.67 -0.54
C LEU A 69 2.29 -5.49 -0.35
N ASN A 70 1.98 -4.32 -0.88
CA ASN A 70 2.83 -3.14 -0.74
C ASN A 70 2.92 -2.68 0.72
N CYS A 71 1.80 -2.67 1.43
CA CYS A 71 1.78 -2.35 2.87
C CYS A 71 2.59 -3.38 3.68
N PHE A 72 2.48 -4.67 3.35
CA PHE A 72 3.31 -5.72 3.96
C PHE A 72 4.80 -5.47 3.77
N LYS A 73 5.23 -5.13 2.55
CA LYS A 73 6.65 -4.80 2.25
C LYS A 73 7.14 -3.62 3.08
N GLN A 74 6.32 -2.62 3.28
CA GLN A 74 6.68 -1.45 4.07
C GLN A 74 6.75 -1.73 5.56
N LEU A 75 5.79 -2.50 6.08
CA LEU A 75 5.83 -2.96 7.47
C LEU A 75 7.09 -3.78 7.74
N THR A 76 7.41 -4.72 6.86
CA THR A 76 8.61 -5.58 7.02
C THR A 76 9.93 -4.85 6.80
N ALA A 77 9.93 -3.66 6.20
CA ALA A 77 11.09 -2.79 6.10
C ALA A 77 11.36 -1.97 7.37
N VAL A 78 10.45 -2.02 8.35
CA VAL A 78 10.64 -1.40 9.67
C VAL A 78 11.46 -2.34 10.55
N SER A 79 12.50 -1.81 11.20
CA SER A 79 13.36 -2.61 12.08
C SER A 79 12.56 -3.26 13.22
N GLY A 80 12.69 -4.58 13.35
CA GLY A 80 11.99 -5.39 14.35
C GLY A 80 10.59 -5.87 13.93
N VAL A 81 10.12 -5.51 12.74
CA VAL A 81 8.85 -6.03 12.18
C VAL A 81 9.16 -7.22 11.28
N GLY A 82 8.96 -8.43 11.79
CA GLY A 82 9.03 -9.64 10.97
C GLY A 82 7.75 -9.90 10.18
N PRO A 83 7.80 -10.83 9.19
CA PRO A 83 6.63 -11.16 8.36
C PRO A 83 5.40 -11.57 9.17
N LYS A 84 5.55 -12.30 10.27
CA LYS A 84 4.44 -12.71 11.16
C LYS A 84 3.74 -11.52 11.79
N ALA A 85 4.50 -10.52 12.25
CA ALA A 85 3.93 -9.29 12.82
C ALA A 85 3.21 -8.47 11.74
N ALA A 86 3.78 -8.34 10.54
CA ALA A 86 3.15 -7.65 9.42
C ALA A 86 1.82 -8.31 9.01
N VAL A 87 1.78 -9.65 8.90
CA VAL A 87 0.53 -10.40 8.65
C VAL A 87 -0.49 -10.19 9.77
N ALA A 88 -0.06 -10.15 11.03
CA ALA A 88 -0.96 -9.89 12.16
C ALA A 88 -1.57 -8.49 12.08
N ILE A 89 -0.77 -7.46 11.78
CA ILE A 89 -1.25 -6.09 11.58
C ILE A 89 -2.27 -6.03 10.44
N LEU A 90 -1.95 -6.59 9.28
CA LEU A 90 -2.83 -6.58 8.09
C LEU A 90 -4.05 -7.50 8.23
N SER A 91 -4.05 -8.41 9.20
CA SER A 91 -5.24 -9.19 9.54
C SER A 91 -6.27 -8.39 10.36
N GLU A 92 -5.81 -7.42 11.15
CA GLU A 92 -6.65 -6.54 11.98
C GLU A 92 -7.03 -5.24 11.27
N LEU A 93 -6.12 -4.71 10.44
CA LEU A 93 -6.23 -3.41 9.80
C LEU A 93 -6.07 -3.54 8.28
N SER A 94 -6.92 -2.85 7.51
CA SER A 94 -6.67 -2.70 6.08
C SER A 94 -5.48 -1.76 5.84
N PRO A 95 -4.83 -1.81 4.65
CA PRO A 95 -3.73 -0.90 4.30
C PRO A 95 -4.05 0.58 4.54
N GLU A 96 -5.27 1.02 4.23
CA GLU A 96 -5.74 2.39 4.42
C GLU A 96 -5.80 2.75 5.91
N LYS A 97 -6.28 1.82 6.76
CA LYS A 97 -6.33 2.02 8.21
C LYS A 97 -4.93 2.06 8.82
N VAL A 98 -3.99 1.26 8.32
CA VAL A 98 -2.58 1.35 8.71
C VAL A 98 -2.02 2.72 8.35
N ALA A 99 -2.22 3.17 7.11
CA ALA A 99 -1.77 4.48 6.64
C ALA A 99 -2.37 5.62 7.48
N LEU A 100 -3.66 5.54 7.80
CA LEU A 100 -4.35 6.53 8.62
C LEU A 100 -3.79 6.56 10.05
N ALA A 101 -3.58 5.40 10.69
CA ALA A 101 -3.01 5.28 12.03
C ALA A 101 -1.58 5.86 12.07
N VAL A 102 -0.77 5.58 11.05
CA VAL A 102 0.59 6.13 10.91
C VAL A 102 0.56 7.65 10.75
N ALA A 103 -0.28 8.18 9.87
CA ALA A 103 -0.43 9.62 9.64
C ALA A 103 -0.87 10.36 10.91
N ALA A 104 -1.85 9.79 11.63
CA ALA A 104 -2.37 10.33 12.90
C ALA A 104 -1.41 10.16 14.09
N GLY A 105 -0.36 9.36 13.98
CA GLY A 105 0.50 9.01 15.11
C GLY A 105 -0.14 8.02 16.10
N ASP A 106 -1.21 7.33 15.68
CA ASP A 106 -1.97 6.42 16.54
C ASP A 106 -1.33 5.02 16.60
N TYR A 107 -0.28 4.90 17.40
CA TYR A 107 0.36 3.61 17.63
C TYR A 107 -0.55 2.63 18.41
N LYS A 108 -1.54 3.11 19.17
CA LYS A 108 -2.44 2.24 19.96
C LYS A 108 -3.27 1.34 19.05
N THR A 109 -3.74 1.85 17.93
CA THR A 109 -4.46 1.05 16.93
C THR A 109 -3.62 -0.11 16.40
N LEU A 110 -2.31 0.07 16.21
CA LEU A 110 -1.41 -0.99 15.77
C LEU A 110 -1.17 -2.06 16.85
N THR A 111 -1.27 -1.72 18.13
CA THR A 111 -1.10 -2.69 19.22
C THR A 111 -2.23 -3.71 19.36
N ARG A 112 -3.33 -3.57 18.60
CA ARG A 112 -4.39 -4.58 18.51
C ARG A 112 -3.91 -5.86 17.83
N ALA A 113 -2.91 -5.74 16.97
CA ALA A 113 -2.33 -6.88 16.28
C ALA A 113 -1.51 -7.75 17.25
N SER A 114 -1.76 -9.06 17.21
CA SER A 114 -1.04 -10.02 18.06
C SER A 114 0.47 -9.96 17.82
N GLY A 115 1.24 -9.87 18.90
CA GLY A 115 2.70 -9.77 18.84
C GLY A 115 3.24 -8.35 18.56
N VAL A 116 2.38 -7.33 18.51
CA VAL A 116 2.79 -5.93 18.33
C VAL A 116 2.62 -5.16 19.64
N GLY A 117 3.73 -5.03 20.37
CA GLY A 117 3.77 -4.25 21.60
C GLY A 117 3.89 -2.73 21.35
N PRO A 118 3.68 -1.89 22.40
CA PRO A 118 3.72 -0.43 22.27
C PRO A 118 5.03 0.11 21.67
N LYS A 119 6.17 -0.45 22.07
CA LYS A 119 7.49 -0.02 21.55
C LYS A 119 7.62 -0.27 20.05
N LEU A 120 7.16 -1.44 19.58
CA LEU A 120 7.19 -1.78 18.15
C LEU A 120 6.20 -0.92 17.37
N ALA A 121 4.98 -0.71 17.89
CA ALA A 121 3.97 0.13 17.28
C ALA A 121 4.43 1.59 17.12
N GLN A 122 5.07 2.16 18.15
CA GLN A 122 5.67 3.50 18.09
C GLN A 122 6.76 3.59 17.01
N ARG A 123 7.62 2.57 16.91
CA ARG A 123 8.66 2.50 15.88
C ARG A 123 8.04 2.45 14.48
N ILE A 124 7.00 1.62 14.27
CA ILE A 124 6.28 1.53 13.00
C ILE A 124 5.76 2.92 12.59
N VAL A 125 5.09 3.61 13.51
CA VAL A 125 4.54 4.95 13.24
C VAL A 125 5.66 5.93 12.87
N LEU A 126 6.78 5.93 13.61
CA LEU A 126 7.89 6.85 13.35
C LEU A 126 8.55 6.58 11.99
N GLU A 127 8.94 5.32 11.72
CA GLU A 127 9.68 4.97 10.49
C GLU A 127 8.82 4.98 9.23
N MET A 128 7.49 4.75 9.36
CA MET A 128 6.58 4.78 8.21
C MET A 128 6.03 6.17 7.92
N LYS A 129 6.03 7.10 8.87
CA LYS A 129 5.45 8.43 8.69
C LYS A 129 6.05 9.17 7.50
N ASP A 130 7.36 9.07 7.32
CA ASP A 130 8.07 9.68 6.18
C ASP A 130 7.78 8.96 4.85
N LYS A 131 7.43 7.66 4.91
CA LYS A 131 7.15 6.82 3.73
C LYS A 131 5.69 6.87 3.28
N VAL A 132 4.75 7.19 4.16
CA VAL A 132 3.30 7.30 3.82
C VAL A 132 3.04 8.47 2.86
N GLY A 133 3.80 9.56 2.96
CA GLY A 133 3.77 10.64 1.98
C GLY A 133 4.17 10.17 0.57
N ALA A 134 5.15 9.29 0.47
CA ALA A 134 5.59 8.70 -0.80
C ALA A 134 4.61 7.66 -1.37
N LEU A 135 3.79 7.00 -0.52
CA LEU A 135 2.80 6.01 -0.94
C LEU A 135 1.58 6.60 -1.61
N GLN A 136 1.13 7.76 -1.17
CA GLN A 136 0.04 8.47 -1.83
C GLN A 136 0.42 8.93 -3.24
N VAL A 137 1.73 9.06 -3.51
CA VAL A 137 2.27 9.41 -4.83
C VAL A 137 2.39 8.17 -5.74
N SER A 138 2.71 6.99 -5.19
CA SER A 138 2.93 5.78 -6.00
C SER A 138 1.67 4.93 -6.25
N ALA A 139 0.57 5.15 -5.53
CA ALA A 139 -0.72 4.52 -5.82
C ALA A 139 -1.41 5.12 -7.07
N GLY A 140 -0.83 6.17 -7.68
CA GLY A 140 -1.36 6.87 -8.84
C GLY A 140 -0.70 6.54 -10.18
N MET A 141 0.25 5.61 -10.25
CA MET A 141 0.97 5.37 -11.51
C MET A 141 1.02 3.89 -11.89
N GLU A 142 -0.05 3.37 -12.43
CA GLU A 142 -0.13 2.39 -13.51
C GLU A 142 -1.61 2.04 -13.74
N MET A 143 -2.29 2.87 -14.53
CA MET A 143 -3.51 2.45 -15.22
C MET A 143 -3.31 2.55 -16.73
N PRO A 144 -3.71 1.52 -17.50
CA PRO A 144 -3.87 1.66 -18.94
C PRO A 144 -4.90 2.76 -19.22
N ALA A 145 -4.60 3.57 -20.21
CA ALA A 145 -5.50 4.62 -20.67
C ALA A 145 -6.78 4.02 -21.23
N GLU A 146 -7.83 4.01 -20.42
CA GLU A 146 -9.23 4.09 -20.88
C GLU A 146 -10.14 4.16 -19.65
N THR A 147 -10.98 5.22 -19.63
CA THR A 147 -11.98 5.60 -18.60
C THR A 147 -11.47 6.39 -17.39
N ALA A 148 -11.13 7.65 -17.62
CA ALA A 148 -11.00 8.65 -16.58
C ALA A 148 -12.39 9.18 -16.15
N VAL A 149 -12.82 8.83 -14.94
CA VAL A 149 -13.67 9.71 -14.13
C VAL A 149 -12.78 10.22 -13.00
N VAL A 150 -12.14 11.35 -13.23
CA VAL A 150 -11.15 11.98 -12.36
C VAL A 150 -11.89 12.76 -11.26
N SER A 151 -11.69 12.35 -10.01
CA SER A 151 -12.12 13.14 -8.86
C SER A 151 -11.28 14.42 -8.80
N ALA A 152 -11.93 15.58 -8.81
CA ALA A 152 -11.31 16.91 -8.86
C ALA A 152 -10.28 17.22 -7.75
N SER A 153 -10.31 16.47 -6.62
CA SER A 153 -9.34 16.58 -5.52
C SER A 153 -7.98 15.93 -5.82
N GLY A 154 -7.89 15.02 -6.79
CA GLY A 154 -6.65 14.33 -7.17
C GLY A 154 -5.71 15.21 -8.00
N ASN A 155 -6.24 16.04 -8.89
CA ASN A 155 -5.45 16.86 -9.83
C ASN A 155 -4.62 17.93 -9.12
N ALA A 156 -5.20 18.59 -8.12
CA ALA A 156 -4.49 19.61 -7.34
C ALA A 156 -3.32 19.02 -6.54
N ALA A 157 -3.52 17.86 -5.90
CA ALA A 157 -2.46 17.18 -5.15
C ALA A 157 -1.32 16.71 -6.06
N GLN A 158 -1.64 16.20 -7.25
CA GLN A 158 -0.64 15.80 -8.25
C GLN A 158 0.14 17.02 -8.78
N ALA A 159 -0.52 18.14 -9.01
CA ALA A 159 0.13 19.36 -9.45
C ALA A 159 1.10 19.92 -8.39
N VAL A 160 0.72 19.90 -7.11
CA VAL A 160 1.60 20.28 -5.98
C VAL A 160 2.83 19.37 -5.92
N SER A 161 2.65 18.06 -6.06
CA SER A 161 3.75 17.10 -6.07
C SER A 161 4.71 17.35 -7.24
N ALA A 162 4.20 17.58 -8.45
CA ALA A 162 5.02 17.89 -9.62
C ALA A 162 5.85 19.18 -9.43
N LEU A 163 5.27 20.22 -8.85
CA LEU A 163 5.98 21.47 -8.55
C LEU A 163 7.07 21.29 -7.48
N THR A 164 6.83 20.41 -6.51
CA THR A 164 7.84 20.09 -5.48
C THR A 164 9.03 19.34 -6.09
N VAL A 165 8.81 18.44 -7.04
CA VAL A 165 9.89 17.77 -7.81
C VAL A 165 10.68 18.77 -8.64
N LEU A 166 10.05 19.86 -9.12
CA LEU A 166 10.72 20.94 -9.85
C LEU A 166 11.49 21.93 -8.93
N GLY A 167 11.50 21.68 -7.61
CA GLY A 167 12.33 22.42 -6.66
C GLY A 167 11.61 23.52 -5.87
N PHE A 168 10.29 23.69 -6.05
CA PHE A 168 9.50 24.61 -5.23
C PHE A 168 9.18 24.01 -3.87
N SER A 169 9.10 24.82 -2.82
CA SER A 169 8.66 24.34 -1.52
C SER A 169 7.19 23.90 -1.56
N ALA A 170 6.82 22.93 -0.70
CA ALA A 170 5.44 22.44 -0.62
C ALA A 170 4.43 23.57 -0.31
N GLY A 171 4.85 24.57 0.47
CA GLY A 171 4.03 25.76 0.78
C GLY A 171 3.77 26.65 -0.44
N GLU A 172 4.81 26.96 -1.23
CA GLU A 172 4.70 27.75 -2.45
C GLU A 172 3.85 27.02 -3.52
N ALA A 173 4.11 25.72 -3.71
CA ALA A 173 3.36 24.90 -4.63
C ALA A 173 1.88 24.83 -4.25
N SER A 174 1.55 24.58 -2.99
CA SER A 174 0.17 24.54 -2.48
C SER A 174 -0.53 25.92 -2.61
N ALA A 175 0.15 27.00 -2.30
CA ALA A 175 -0.40 28.35 -2.42
C ALA A 175 -0.67 28.76 -3.90
N ALA A 176 0.19 28.32 -4.82
CA ALA A 176 0.02 28.58 -6.25
C ALA A 176 -1.13 27.76 -6.86
N VAL A 177 -1.19 26.46 -6.57
CA VAL A 177 -2.24 25.55 -7.06
C VAL A 177 -3.59 25.84 -6.41
N GLY A 178 -3.61 26.23 -5.12
CA GLY A 178 -4.85 26.55 -4.39
C GLY A 178 -5.62 27.78 -4.93
N LYS A 179 -4.99 28.60 -5.77
CA LYS A 179 -5.63 29.74 -6.46
C LYS A 179 -6.29 29.37 -7.78
N LEU A 180 -6.11 28.12 -8.23
CA LEU A 180 -6.61 27.62 -9.51
C LEU A 180 -7.80 26.69 -9.29
N ASP A 181 -8.62 26.53 -10.32
CA ASP A 181 -9.73 25.58 -10.28
C ASP A 181 -9.20 24.13 -10.24
N SER A 182 -9.49 23.44 -9.14
CA SER A 182 -9.04 22.04 -8.91
C SER A 182 -9.61 21.03 -9.92
N ALA A 183 -10.62 21.40 -10.72
CA ALA A 183 -11.17 20.59 -11.80
C ALA A 183 -10.29 20.57 -13.05
N LEU A 184 -9.32 21.48 -13.17
CA LEU A 184 -8.44 21.56 -14.33
C LEU A 184 -7.50 20.33 -14.41
N PRO A 185 -7.10 19.92 -15.62
CA PRO A 185 -6.08 18.89 -15.81
C PRO A 185 -4.76 19.26 -15.12
N VAL A 186 -4.06 18.24 -14.60
CA VAL A 186 -2.78 18.42 -13.86
C VAL A 186 -1.76 19.27 -14.63
N GLU A 187 -1.60 19.01 -15.93
CA GLU A 187 -0.69 19.78 -16.79
C GLU A 187 -1.02 21.27 -16.83
N THR A 188 -2.31 21.60 -16.85
CA THR A 188 -2.79 23.00 -16.86
C THR A 188 -2.54 23.64 -15.51
N LEU A 189 -2.82 22.92 -14.40
CA LEU A 189 -2.54 23.38 -13.04
C LEU A 189 -1.06 23.66 -12.83
N VAL A 190 -0.19 22.76 -13.27
CA VAL A 190 1.28 22.93 -13.16
C VAL A 190 1.73 24.13 -13.99
N ARG A 191 1.26 24.27 -15.23
CA ARG A 191 1.63 25.37 -16.13
C ARG A 191 1.20 26.74 -15.58
N GLU A 192 -0.03 26.86 -15.11
CA GLU A 192 -0.53 28.13 -14.56
C GLU A 192 0.12 28.47 -13.21
N ALA A 193 0.38 27.47 -12.36
CA ALA A 193 1.11 27.65 -11.12
C ALA A 193 2.55 28.11 -11.37
N LEU A 194 3.26 27.53 -12.36
CA LEU A 194 4.60 27.97 -12.75
C LEU A 194 4.63 29.43 -13.24
N LYS A 195 3.60 29.85 -14.03
CA LYS A 195 3.49 31.26 -14.45
C LYS A 195 3.31 32.22 -13.26
N SER A 196 2.62 31.76 -12.20
CA SER A 196 2.44 32.58 -11.00
C SER A 196 3.68 32.63 -10.11
N LEU A 197 4.45 31.51 -10.06
CA LEU A 197 5.69 31.40 -9.28
C LEU A 197 6.90 32.03 -9.97
N GLY A 198 6.94 32.06 -11.30
CA GLY A 198 8.01 32.65 -12.10
C GLY A 198 7.95 34.17 -12.29
N LYS A 199 7.03 34.85 -11.64
CA LYS A 199 6.88 36.33 -11.67
C LYS A 199 7.54 37.05 -10.48
N HIS A 200 8.47 36.36 -9.79
CA HIS A 200 9.29 36.97 -8.75
C HIS A 200 10.77 36.92 -9.12
#